data_2430a995e19538b2b4ca9087d944fedb
#
_entry.id   2430a995e19538b2b4ca9087d944fedb
#
_cell.length_a   1.000
_cell.length_b   1.000
_cell.length_c   1.000
_cell.angle_alpha   90.00
_cell.angle_beta   90.00
_cell.angle_gamma   90.00
#
_symmetry.space_group_name_H-M   'P 1'
#
loop_
_entity.id
_entity.type
_entity.pdbx_description
1 polymer ?
#
loop_
_entity_poly.entity_id
_entity_poly.type
_entity_poly.pdbx_seq_one_letter_code
_entity_poly.pdbx_strand_id
1 'polypeptide(L)'
;MASVPTRIEGPVAVIGDVHGQTSQLREIIAQLAKLPDIHRRWIVFIGDLVDRGPDPAGAVQLFCDLVKQHEKVTWLCGNHELAMAGTLGLIDAPDYIDFRGRWTNHY
;
A
#
# COMPACT_ATOMS: atom_id res chain seq x y z
N MET A 1 9.82 9.31 4.17
CA MET A 1 9.29 8.22 5.02
C MET A 1 10.34 7.86 6.05
N ALA A 2 9.97 7.82 7.30
CA ALA A 2 10.87 7.38 8.36
C ALA A 2 11.20 5.88 8.19
N SER A 3 12.35 5.44 8.72
CA SER A 3 12.68 4.01 8.72
C SER A 3 11.67 3.23 9.55
N VAL A 4 11.30 2.05 9.05
CA VAL A 4 10.34 1.18 9.74
C VAL A 4 11.08 0.44 10.87
N PRO A 5 10.59 0.51 12.12
CA PRO A 5 11.20 -0.24 13.21
C PRO A 5 10.94 -1.74 13.05
N THR A 6 11.76 -2.56 13.70
CA THR A 6 11.56 -4.00 13.74
C THR A 6 10.32 -4.42 14.52
N ARG A 7 9.85 -3.54 15.40
CA ARG A 7 8.64 -3.72 16.18
C ARG A 7 7.93 -2.38 16.34
N ILE A 8 6.64 -2.37 16.07
CA ILE A 8 5.79 -1.20 16.30
C ILE A 8 5.17 -1.32 17.68
N GLU A 9 5.40 -0.30 18.50
CA GLU A 9 4.76 -0.16 19.80
C GLU A 9 3.82 1.04 19.78
N GLY A 10 2.71 0.93 20.49
CA GLY A 10 1.70 1.97 20.53
C GLY A 10 0.55 1.75 19.55
N PRO A 11 -0.26 2.78 19.28
CA PRO A 11 -1.45 2.64 18.46
C PRO A 11 -1.10 2.40 17.00
N VAL A 12 -1.87 1.52 16.34
CA VAL A 12 -1.70 1.16 14.93
C VAL A 12 -3.06 1.20 14.25
N ALA A 13 -3.10 1.76 13.05
CA ALA A 13 -4.22 1.60 12.12
C ALA A 13 -3.75 0.72 10.96
N VAL A 14 -4.47 -0.35 10.69
CA VAL A 14 -4.15 -1.26 9.58
C VAL A 14 -5.17 -1.06 8.48
N ILE A 15 -4.70 -0.79 7.27
CA ILE A 15 -5.54 -0.66 6.08
C ILE A 15 -5.35 -1.92 5.25
N GLY A 16 -6.47 -2.61 5.00
CA GLY A 16 -6.51 -3.83 4.20
C GLY A 16 -6.36 -3.57 2.71
N ASP A 17 -6.70 -4.57 1.90
CA ASP A 17 -6.62 -4.49 0.45
C ASP A 17 -7.45 -3.32 -0.08
N VAL A 18 -6.85 -2.48 -0.89
CA VAL A 18 -7.50 -1.29 -1.46
C VAL A 18 -8.00 -1.54 -2.87
N HIS A 19 -7.21 -2.22 -3.69
CA HIS A 19 -7.57 -2.58 -5.08
C HIS A 19 -8.21 -1.43 -5.86
N GLY A 20 -7.54 -0.25 -5.85
CA GLY A 20 -7.99 0.89 -6.64
C GLY A 20 -9.27 1.56 -6.16
N GLN A 21 -9.77 1.24 -4.98
CA GLN A 21 -10.94 1.90 -4.37
C GLN A 21 -10.53 3.23 -3.72
N THR A 22 -10.12 4.16 -4.57
CA THR A 22 -9.50 5.42 -4.15
C THR A 22 -10.43 6.30 -3.33
N SER A 23 -11.73 6.35 -3.68
CA SER A 23 -12.70 7.15 -2.94
C SER A 23 -12.86 6.65 -1.50
N GLN A 24 -12.93 5.34 -1.31
CA GLN A 24 -13.03 4.73 0.02
C GLN A 24 -11.75 4.94 0.82
N LEU A 25 -10.60 4.80 0.17
CA LEU A 25 -9.32 5.06 0.83
C LEU A 25 -9.21 6.52 1.28
N ARG A 26 -9.63 7.46 0.45
CA ARG A 26 -9.63 8.89 0.80
C ARG A 26 -10.48 9.16 2.03
N GLU A 27 -11.64 8.54 2.12
CA GLU A 27 -12.54 8.67 3.27
C GLU A 27 -11.91 8.10 4.54
N ILE A 28 -11.29 6.92 4.47
CA ILE A 28 -10.60 6.31 5.60
C ILE A 28 -9.46 7.21 6.09
N ILE A 29 -8.65 7.74 5.18
CA ILE A 29 -7.56 8.65 5.53
C ILE A 29 -8.11 9.92 6.21
N ALA A 30 -9.20 10.47 5.70
CA ALA A 30 -9.84 11.65 6.30
C ALA A 30 -10.34 11.36 7.72
N GLN A 31 -10.90 10.19 7.96
CA GLN A 31 -11.35 9.78 9.30
C GLN A 31 -10.17 9.56 10.25
N LEU A 32 -9.10 8.92 9.78
CA LEU A 32 -7.88 8.74 10.57
C LEU A 32 -7.28 10.09 10.99
N ALA A 33 -7.29 11.08 10.11
CA ALA A 33 -6.76 12.40 10.40
C ALA A 33 -7.51 13.11 11.55
N LYS A 34 -8.73 12.70 11.87
CA LYS A 34 -9.52 13.25 12.99
C LYS A 34 -9.21 12.61 14.34
N LEU A 35 -8.47 11.52 14.36
CA LEU A 35 -8.13 10.85 15.62
C LEU A 35 -7.17 11.72 16.44
N PRO A 36 -7.41 11.87 17.76
CA PRO A 36 -6.57 12.72 18.59
C PRO A 36 -5.13 12.23 18.72
N ASP A 37 -4.88 10.96 18.49
CA ASP A 37 -3.56 10.34 18.58
C ASP A 37 -2.90 10.07 17.22
N ILE A 38 -3.41 10.65 16.13
CA ILE A 38 -2.94 10.35 14.78
C ILE A 38 -1.43 10.57 14.62
N HIS A 39 -0.87 11.58 15.24
CA HIS A 39 0.56 11.88 15.16
C HIS A 39 1.46 10.83 15.80
N ARG A 40 0.92 10.00 16.66
CA ARG A 40 1.63 8.89 17.33
C ARG A 40 1.29 7.53 16.75
N ARG A 41 0.26 7.48 15.91
CA ARG A 41 -0.29 6.23 15.36
C ARG A 41 0.46 5.83 14.11
N TRP A 42 0.88 4.58 14.06
CA TRP A 42 1.34 3.98 12.81
C TRP A 42 0.16 3.68 11.89
N ILE A 43 0.33 3.97 10.60
CA ILE A 43 -0.61 3.56 9.56
C ILE A 43 0.11 2.51 8.71
N VAL A 44 -0.43 1.30 8.70
CA VAL A 44 0.17 0.16 8.02
C VAL A 44 -0.76 -0.30 6.91
N PHE A 45 -0.31 -0.20 5.68
CA PHE A 45 -0.99 -0.79 4.53
C PHE A 45 -0.49 -2.21 4.36
N ILE A 46 -1.38 -3.19 4.26
CA ILE A 46 -0.99 -4.59 4.13
C ILE A 46 -0.80 -5.05 2.67
N GLY A 47 -0.80 -4.11 1.75
CA GLY A 47 -0.57 -4.36 0.32
C GLY A 47 -1.85 -4.32 -0.49
N ASP A 48 -1.71 -4.70 -1.76
CA ASP A 48 -2.81 -4.78 -2.73
C ASP A 48 -3.56 -3.45 -2.92
N LEU A 49 -2.76 -2.39 -3.18
CA LEU A 49 -3.28 -1.09 -3.59
C LEU A 49 -3.79 -1.11 -5.02
N VAL A 50 -3.17 -1.93 -5.88
CA VAL A 50 -3.39 -1.95 -7.33
C VAL A 50 -4.33 -3.07 -7.74
N ASP A 51 -4.75 -3.00 -9.00
CA ASP A 51 -5.62 -3.94 -9.71
C ASP A 51 -7.07 -3.95 -9.21
N ARG A 52 -7.96 -4.39 -10.07
CA ARG A 52 -9.39 -4.66 -9.92
C ARG A 52 -10.30 -3.46 -9.75
N GLY A 53 -9.94 -2.46 -8.98
CA GLY A 53 -10.81 -1.31 -8.73
C GLY A 53 -10.74 -0.25 -9.82
N PRO A 54 -11.53 0.81 -9.69
CA PRO A 54 -11.68 1.80 -10.76
C PRO A 54 -10.49 2.74 -10.92
N ASP A 55 -9.65 2.90 -9.87
CA ASP A 55 -8.59 3.91 -9.89
C ASP A 55 -7.33 3.46 -9.12
N PRO A 56 -6.60 2.46 -9.62
CA PRO A 56 -5.36 2.01 -8.96
C PRO A 56 -4.30 3.11 -8.85
N ALA A 57 -4.15 3.93 -9.90
CA ALA A 57 -3.17 5.02 -9.89
C ALA A 57 -3.47 6.05 -8.80
N GLY A 58 -4.75 6.39 -8.60
CA GLY A 58 -5.17 7.29 -7.54
C GLY A 58 -4.90 6.72 -6.15
N ALA A 59 -5.09 5.42 -5.95
CA ALA A 59 -4.78 4.76 -4.68
C ALA A 59 -3.29 4.85 -4.35
N VAL A 60 -2.41 4.60 -5.31
CA VAL A 60 -0.97 4.75 -5.15
C VAL A 60 -0.59 6.21 -4.87
N GLN A 61 -1.22 7.15 -5.56
CA GLN A 61 -0.96 8.58 -5.35
C GLN A 61 -1.35 9.01 -3.93
N LEU A 62 -2.50 8.56 -3.44
CA LEU A 62 -2.92 8.84 -2.07
C LEU A 62 -1.94 8.29 -1.05
N PHE A 63 -1.43 7.08 -1.27
CA PHE A 63 -0.40 6.51 -0.40
C PHE A 63 0.87 7.38 -0.41
N CYS A 64 1.35 7.78 -1.60
CA CYS A 64 2.52 8.63 -1.72
C CYS A 64 2.35 9.99 -1.03
N ASP A 65 1.17 10.58 -1.15
CA ASP A 65 0.85 11.85 -0.48
C ASP A 65 0.82 11.69 1.03
N LEU A 66 0.24 10.60 1.52
CA LEU A 66 0.20 10.29 2.94
C LEU A 66 1.59 10.11 3.53
N VAL A 67 2.48 9.43 2.82
CA VAL A 67 3.88 9.25 3.24
C VAL A 67 4.60 10.60 3.41
N LYS A 68 4.27 11.59 2.57
CA LYS A 68 4.85 12.93 2.67
C LYS A 68 4.31 13.72 3.86
N GLN A 69 3.08 13.45 4.29
CA GLN A 69 2.38 14.20 5.32
C GLN A 69 2.51 13.57 6.71
N HIS A 70 2.77 12.28 6.78
CA HIS A 70 2.79 11.52 8.03
C HIS A 70 4.01 10.60 8.09
N GLU A 71 4.81 10.75 9.16
CA GLU A 71 6.07 10.00 9.27
C GLU A 71 5.88 8.51 9.54
N LYS A 72 4.82 8.15 10.25
CA LYS A 72 4.57 6.78 10.72
C LYS A 72 3.65 6.03 9.78
N VAL A 73 4.08 5.91 8.52
CA VAL A 73 3.37 5.15 7.49
C VAL A 73 4.29 4.09 6.93
N THR A 74 3.79 2.90 6.77
CA THR A 74 4.52 1.83 6.08
C THR A 74 3.57 1.00 5.22
N TRP A 75 4.14 0.26 4.30
CA TRP A 75 3.44 -0.56 3.34
C TRP A 75 4.12 -1.92 3.23
N LEU A 76 3.30 -2.96 3.28
CA LEU A 76 3.74 -4.31 3.00
C LEU A 76 3.40 -4.63 1.55
N CYS A 77 4.34 -5.25 0.85
CA CYS A 77 4.14 -5.61 -0.55
C CYS A 77 3.11 -6.76 -0.66
N GLY A 78 1.97 -6.46 -1.25
CA GLY A 78 0.97 -7.47 -1.57
C GLY A 78 1.37 -8.29 -2.80
N ASN A 79 0.65 -9.39 -3.06
CA ASN A 79 0.93 -10.23 -4.22
C ASN A 79 0.67 -9.51 -5.54
N HIS A 80 -0.27 -8.58 -5.59
CA HIS A 80 -0.53 -7.77 -6.79
C HIS A 80 0.63 -6.83 -7.10
N GLU A 81 1.18 -6.12 -6.11
CA GLU A 81 2.34 -5.26 -6.31
C GLU A 81 3.59 -6.07 -6.65
N LEU A 82 3.76 -7.23 -6.03
CA LEU A 82 4.89 -8.11 -6.35
C LEU A 82 4.86 -8.54 -7.82
N ALA A 83 3.71 -8.96 -8.30
CA ALA A 83 3.53 -9.36 -9.69
C ALA A 83 3.76 -8.20 -10.66
N MET A 84 3.25 -7.01 -10.33
CA MET A 84 3.47 -5.80 -11.12
C MET A 84 4.96 -5.41 -11.15
N ALA A 85 5.60 -5.38 -10.00
CA ALA A 85 7.02 -5.03 -9.90
C ALA A 85 7.91 -6.00 -10.66
N GLY A 86 7.61 -7.31 -10.59
CA GLY A 86 8.30 -8.32 -11.36
C GLY A 86 8.09 -8.17 -12.87
N THR A 87 6.85 -7.88 -13.29
CA THR A 87 6.51 -7.66 -14.70
C THR A 87 7.23 -6.44 -15.28
N LEU A 88 7.35 -5.38 -14.47
CA LEU A 88 8.03 -4.14 -14.87
C LEU A 88 9.56 -4.21 -14.73
N GLY A 89 10.10 -5.32 -14.25
CA GLY A 89 11.55 -5.49 -14.08
C GLY A 89 12.15 -4.69 -12.93
N LEU A 90 11.33 -4.31 -11.95
CA LEU A 90 11.78 -3.52 -10.80
C LEU A 90 12.44 -4.36 -9.70
N ILE A 91 12.30 -5.67 -9.76
CA ILE A 91 12.89 -6.62 -8.83
C ILE A 91 13.57 -7.74 -9.60
N ASP A 92 14.65 -8.26 -9.05
CA ASP A 92 15.31 -9.45 -9.58
C ASP A 92 14.56 -10.71 -9.16
N ALA A 93 14.37 -11.61 -10.11
CA ALA A 93 13.71 -12.88 -9.85
C ALA A 93 14.33 -13.98 -10.69
N PRO A 94 14.28 -15.25 -10.25
CA PRO A 94 14.66 -16.36 -11.10
C PRO A 94 13.84 -16.42 -12.39
N ASP A 95 14.46 -16.82 -13.49
CA ASP A 95 13.83 -16.85 -14.82
C ASP A 95 12.57 -17.72 -14.88
N TYR A 96 12.45 -18.71 -13.98
CA TYR A 96 11.29 -19.59 -13.94
C TYR A 96 10.04 -18.97 -13.33
N ILE A 97 10.13 -17.75 -12.78
CA ILE A 97 8.98 -17.04 -12.23
C ILE A 97 8.35 -16.17 -13.32
N ASP A 98 7.15 -16.54 -13.73
CA ASP A 98 6.39 -15.79 -14.75
C ASP A 98 5.50 -14.74 -14.07
N PHE A 99 6.07 -13.62 -13.72
CA PHE A 99 5.33 -12.49 -13.14
C PHE A 99 4.29 -11.93 -14.10
N ARG A 100 4.66 -11.81 -15.38
CA ARG A 100 3.76 -11.24 -16.39
C ARG A 100 2.53 -12.11 -16.59
N GLY A 101 2.71 -13.40 -16.74
CA GLY A 101 1.60 -14.35 -16.89
C GLY A 101 0.72 -14.38 -15.64
N ARG A 102 1.32 -14.34 -14.46
CA ARG A 102 0.57 -14.27 -13.21
C ARG A 102 -0.26 -12.99 -13.12
N TRP A 103 0.34 -11.85 -13.43
CA TRP A 103 -0.35 -10.57 -13.35
C TRP A 103 -1.49 -10.49 -14.36
N THR A 104 -1.28 -10.91 -15.61
CA THR A 104 -2.30 -10.83 -16.66
C THR A 104 -3.40 -11.87 -16.55
N ASN A 105 -3.13 -13.04 -15.96
CA ASN A 105 -4.06 -14.17 -15.95
C ASN A 105 -4.79 -14.37 -14.62
N HIS A 106 -4.26 -13.84 -13.52
CA HIS A 106 -4.79 -14.09 -12.18
C HIS A 106 -5.23 -12.85 -11.42
N TYR A 107 -4.82 -11.68 -11.84
CA TYR A 107 -5.09 -10.39 -11.19
C TYR A 107 -5.77 -9.41 -12.18
#